data_47e49039fb5e4b8d666f6abad9ab022f
#
_entry.id   47e49039fb5e4b8d666f6abad9ab022f
#
_cell.length_a   1.000
_cell.length_b   1.000
_cell.length_c   1.000
_cell.angle_alpha   90.00
_cell.angle_beta   90.00
_cell.angle_gamma   90.00
#
_symmetry.space_group_name_H-M   'P 1'
#
loop_
_entity.id
_entity.type
_entity.pdbx_description
1 polymer ?
#
loop_
_entity_poly.entity_id
_entity_poly.type
_entity_poly.pdbx_seq_one_letter_code
_entity_poly.pdbx_strand_id
1 'polypeptide(L)'
;MRLFHDRKHEMYTKSVILSVLIMLLLAPFSGCFGSDAVADDLNHNIPDPDLRINHLQMKGTHNSYHVEPIISPTREYMYTHETLDVQASVQGVRQFEIDVWWDPRGGLRVYHNQYDSGTTCPTFENCLEVLLEWSENNPSHHTTFVWIEPKDWLEQSLEITATIQISDLLGQIEHELTQFWPDNKTITPKQIQG
;
A
#
# COMPACT_ATOMS: atom_id res chain seq x y z
N MET A 1 13.00 61.22 -22.02
CA MET A 1 11.97 60.65 -21.13
C MET A 1 11.94 59.12 -21.05
N ARG A 2 12.45 58.35 -22.04
CA ARG A 2 12.57 56.88 -21.98
C ARG A 2 13.64 56.31 -21.04
N LEU A 3 14.77 56.99 -20.89
CA LEU A 3 15.92 56.53 -20.07
C LEU A 3 15.67 56.55 -18.54
N PHE A 4 14.69 57.28 -18.05
CA PHE A 4 14.33 57.32 -16.62
C PHE A 4 13.34 56.20 -16.23
N HIS A 5 12.59 55.70 -17.21
CA HIS A 5 11.62 54.63 -16.96
C HIS A 5 12.31 53.26 -16.84
N ASP A 6 13.31 52.98 -17.68
CA ASP A 6 14.07 51.74 -17.68
C ASP A 6 14.90 51.54 -16.40
N ARG A 7 15.50 52.62 -15.87
CA ARG A 7 16.27 52.51 -14.62
C ARG A 7 15.43 52.20 -13.39
N LYS A 8 14.20 52.72 -13.34
CA LYS A 8 13.29 52.40 -12.23
C LYS A 8 12.83 50.94 -12.28
N HIS A 9 12.57 50.40 -13.47
CA HIS A 9 12.18 48.99 -13.64
C HIS A 9 13.31 48.06 -13.24
N GLU A 10 14.54 48.36 -13.63
CA GLU A 10 15.72 47.54 -13.28
C GLU A 10 16.04 47.60 -11.77
N MET A 11 15.87 48.72 -11.11
CA MET A 11 16.03 48.83 -9.66
C MET A 11 14.94 48.08 -8.89
N TYR A 12 13.68 48.11 -9.37
CA TYR A 12 12.58 47.38 -8.74
C TYR A 12 12.78 45.85 -8.86
N THR A 13 13.18 45.38 -10.03
CA THR A 13 13.43 43.95 -10.27
C THR A 13 14.59 43.44 -9.41
N LYS A 14 15.68 44.18 -9.30
CA LYS A 14 16.83 43.82 -8.44
C LYS A 14 16.47 43.83 -6.95
N SER A 15 15.63 44.81 -6.52
CA SER A 15 15.17 44.87 -5.13
C SER A 15 14.22 43.73 -4.76
N VAL A 16 13.32 43.33 -5.66
CA VAL A 16 12.41 42.22 -5.44
C VAL A 16 13.17 40.87 -5.42
N ILE A 17 14.13 40.67 -6.33
CA ILE A 17 14.95 39.43 -6.34
C ILE A 17 15.79 39.36 -5.08
N LEU A 18 16.38 40.46 -4.61
CA LEU A 18 17.16 40.47 -3.37
C LEU A 18 16.29 40.19 -2.15
N SER A 19 15.06 40.74 -2.09
CA SER A 19 14.13 40.46 -0.99
C SER A 19 13.66 39.01 -0.95
N VAL A 20 13.39 38.41 -2.12
CA VAL A 20 13.04 36.97 -2.21
C VAL A 20 14.22 36.08 -1.81
N LEU A 21 15.46 36.43 -2.22
CA LEU A 21 16.67 35.69 -1.83
C LEU A 21 16.94 35.80 -0.33
N ILE A 22 16.70 36.96 0.29
CA ILE A 22 16.84 37.12 1.74
C ILE A 22 15.75 36.35 2.50
N MET A 23 14.50 36.32 2.00
CA MET A 23 13.45 35.48 2.59
C MET A 23 13.75 33.99 2.50
N LEU A 24 14.36 33.52 1.40
CA LEU A 24 14.78 32.13 1.26
C LEU A 24 15.97 31.77 2.19
N LEU A 25 16.84 32.72 2.50
CA LEU A 25 17.97 32.52 3.42
C LEU A 25 17.56 32.67 4.90
N LEU A 26 16.44 33.33 5.18
CA LEU A 26 15.88 33.49 6.52
C LEU A 26 14.72 32.55 6.82
N ALA A 27 14.36 31.67 5.88
CA ALA A 27 13.47 30.58 6.20
C ALA A 27 14.10 29.79 7.36
N PRO A 28 13.49 29.76 8.56
CA PRO A 28 14.03 28.95 9.62
C PRO A 28 14.05 27.51 9.09
N PHE A 29 15.22 26.89 9.09
CA PHE A 29 15.32 25.45 9.05
C PHE A 29 14.59 24.95 10.30
N SER A 30 13.26 24.85 10.21
CA SER A 30 12.48 24.03 11.12
C SER A 30 12.76 22.55 10.74
N GLY A 31 14.02 22.20 10.70
CA GLY A 31 14.43 20.84 10.85
C GLY A 31 13.99 20.48 12.27
N CYS A 32 13.09 19.54 12.43
CA CYS A 32 12.99 18.80 13.68
C CYS A 32 14.39 18.26 13.97
N PHE A 33 15.16 19.01 14.73
CA PHE A 33 16.23 18.44 15.53
C PHE A 33 15.49 17.61 16.60
N GLY A 34 15.06 16.40 16.20
CA GLY A 34 14.76 15.39 17.18
C GLY A 34 16.06 15.21 17.97
N SER A 35 16.03 15.60 19.21
CA SER A 35 17.11 15.31 20.14
C SER A 35 17.39 13.81 20.07
N ASP A 36 18.67 13.43 20.01
CA ASP A 36 19.16 12.05 20.03
C ASP A 36 18.68 11.21 21.26
N ALA A 37 17.86 11.81 22.11
CA ALA A 37 17.22 11.17 23.27
C ALA A 37 16.07 10.20 22.94
N VAL A 38 15.59 10.14 21.68
CA VAL A 38 14.49 9.23 21.26
C VAL A 38 15.02 7.97 20.58
N ALA A 39 16.31 7.94 20.18
CA ALA A 39 16.88 6.78 19.48
C ALA A 39 17.17 5.59 20.41
N ASP A 40 17.27 5.80 21.73
CA ASP A 40 17.65 4.76 22.68
C ASP A 40 16.44 3.97 23.22
N ASP A 41 15.22 4.47 22.99
CA ASP A 41 13.99 3.83 23.49
C ASP A 41 13.31 2.91 22.45
N LEU A 42 13.82 2.86 21.22
CA LEU A 42 13.29 1.98 20.18
C LEU A 42 13.89 0.57 20.20
N ASN A 43 14.78 0.27 21.11
CA ASN A 43 15.34 -1.07 21.31
C ASN A 43 14.50 -1.92 22.28
N HIS A 44 13.21 -1.63 22.42
CA HIS A 44 12.27 -2.50 23.12
C HIS A 44 11.83 -3.66 22.19
N ASN A 45 12.78 -4.53 21.87
CA ASN A 45 12.51 -5.86 21.32
C ASN A 45 12.06 -6.85 22.41
N ILE A 46 11.44 -6.37 23.48
CA ILE A 46 10.75 -7.25 24.42
C ILE A 46 9.29 -7.27 23.93
N PRO A 47 8.80 -8.41 23.40
CA PRO A 47 7.37 -8.55 23.15
C PRO A 47 6.65 -8.29 24.48
N ASP A 48 5.89 -7.22 24.56
CA ASP A 48 4.99 -7.01 25.68
C ASP A 48 3.98 -8.18 25.65
N PRO A 49 4.01 -9.11 26.63
CA PRO A 49 3.12 -10.27 26.60
C PRO A 49 1.64 -9.88 26.72
N ASP A 50 1.37 -8.64 27.11
CA ASP A 50 0.02 -8.10 27.25
C ASP A 50 -0.39 -7.27 26.03
N LEU A 51 0.49 -7.11 25.03
CA LEU A 51 0.20 -6.37 23.80
C LEU A 51 -0.82 -7.13 22.95
N ARG A 52 -2.00 -6.57 22.81
CA ARG A 52 -3.08 -7.14 22.02
C ARG A 52 -3.17 -6.46 20.68
N ILE A 53 -3.76 -7.14 19.70
CA ILE A 53 -3.90 -6.65 18.33
C ILE A 53 -4.62 -5.30 18.23
N ASN A 54 -5.59 -5.05 19.11
CA ASN A 54 -6.31 -3.77 19.21
C ASN A 54 -5.52 -2.63 19.89
N HIS A 55 -4.31 -2.91 20.37
CA HIS A 55 -3.39 -1.90 20.88
C HIS A 55 -2.41 -1.40 19.81
N LEU A 56 -2.45 -1.96 18.61
CA LEU A 56 -1.53 -1.64 17.53
C LEU A 56 -2.16 -0.67 16.55
N GLN A 57 -1.37 0.30 16.10
CA GLN A 57 -1.66 1.07 14.89
C GLN A 57 -0.81 0.50 13.76
N MET A 58 -1.44 0.17 12.64
CA MET A 58 -0.76 -0.44 11.50
C MET A 58 -0.86 0.44 10.27
N LYS A 59 0.24 0.49 9.54
CA LYS A 59 0.25 1.07 8.20
C LYS A 59 -0.36 0.07 7.23
N GLY A 60 -1.30 0.53 6.43
CA GLY A 60 -1.92 -0.25 5.36
C GLY A 60 -1.72 0.38 4.00
N THR A 61 -1.88 -0.42 2.95
CA THR A 61 -1.95 0.01 1.56
C THR A 61 -3.27 -0.47 0.95
N HIS A 62 -3.85 0.35 0.10
CA HIS A 62 -5.02 0.05 -0.72
C HIS A 62 -4.55 -0.44 -2.08
N ASN A 63 -5.21 -1.46 -2.65
CA ASN A 63 -4.75 -2.12 -3.88
C ASN A 63 -3.25 -2.46 -3.81
N SER A 64 -2.84 -3.17 -2.78
CA SER A 64 -1.42 -3.33 -2.40
C SER A 64 -0.54 -3.95 -3.48
N TYR A 65 -1.12 -4.58 -4.46
CA TYR A 65 -0.51 -5.22 -5.63
C TYR A 65 -0.34 -4.27 -6.84
N HIS A 66 -0.94 -3.06 -6.79
CA HIS A 66 -1.19 -2.21 -7.97
C HIS A 66 0.09 -1.70 -8.64
N VAL A 67 0.07 -1.75 -9.97
CA VAL A 67 1.09 -1.16 -10.87
C VAL A 67 0.38 -0.24 -11.86
N GLU A 68 0.83 1.00 -11.96
CA GLU A 68 0.27 2.00 -12.87
C GLU A 68 0.16 1.47 -14.31
N PRO A 69 -1.02 1.54 -14.93
CA PRO A 69 -1.18 1.15 -16.34
C PRO A 69 -0.44 2.12 -17.27
N ILE A 70 0.05 1.62 -18.41
CA ILE A 70 0.77 2.44 -19.41
C ILE A 70 -0.05 3.65 -19.86
N ILE A 71 -1.37 3.50 -19.93
CA ILE A 71 -2.32 4.58 -20.20
C ILE A 71 -3.30 4.60 -19.04
N SER A 72 -3.10 5.54 -18.15
CA SER A 72 -3.98 5.70 -16.99
C SER A 72 -5.26 6.43 -17.41
N PRO A 73 -6.45 5.83 -17.25
CA PRO A 73 -7.71 6.47 -17.62
C PRO A 73 -8.09 7.62 -16.68
N THR A 74 -7.62 7.57 -15.43
CA THR A 74 -7.88 8.58 -14.41
C THR A 74 -6.65 8.81 -13.53
N ARG A 75 -6.65 9.89 -12.74
CA ARG A 75 -5.53 10.21 -11.84
C ARG A 75 -5.41 9.22 -10.68
N GLU A 76 -6.51 8.60 -10.30
CA GLU A 76 -6.59 7.64 -9.20
C GLU A 76 -5.74 6.38 -9.47
N TYR A 77 -5.45 6.06 -10.74
CA TYR A 77 -4.63 4.91 -11.13
C TYR A 77 -3.16 5.26 -11.40
N MET A 78 -2.78 6.53 -11.22
CA MET A 78 -1.42 7.01 -11.50
C MET A 78 -0.49 6.78 -10.29
N TYR A 79 -0.34 5.53 -9.86
CA TYR A 79 0.59 5.12 -8.81
C TYR A 79 1.03 3.68 -9.01
N THR A 80 2.16 3.34 -8.42
CA THR A 80 2.68 1.97 -8.38
C THR A 80 3.14 1.67 -6.95
N HIS A 81 2.70 0.54 -6.43
CA HIS A 81 3.24 0.00 -5.19
C HIS A 81 4.48 -0.85 -5.48
N GLU A 82 5.37 -0.91 -4.51
CA GLU A 82 6.41 -1.93 -4.45
C GLU A 82 5.77 -3.33 -4.26
N THR A 83 6.55 -4.38 -4.45
CA THR A 83 6.10 -5.74 -4.15
C THR A 83 5.72 -5.90 -2.67
N LEU A 84 4.84 -6.86 -2.34
CA LEU A 84 4.28 -7.00 -1.00
C LEU A 84 5.36 -7.22 0.08
N ASP A 85 6.41 -7.96 -0.24
CA ASP A 85 7.56 -8.19 0.63
C ASP A 85 8.39 -6.92 0.88
N VAL A 86 8.57 -6.07 -0.15
CA VAL A 86 9.24 -4.77 -0.01
C VAL A 86 8.38 -3.80 0.80
N GLN A 87 7.08 -3.76 0.57
CA GLN A 87 6.16 -2.97 1.39
C GLN A 87 6.23 -3.41 2.86
N ALA A 88 6.27 -4.72 3.13
CA ALA A 88 6.37 -5.27 4.47
C ALA A 88 7.71 -4.97 5.14
N SER A 89 8.84 -5.18 4.42
CA SER A 89 10.20 -5.08 4.96
C SER A 89 10.68 -3.64 5.08
N VAL A 90 10.49 -2.83 4.03
CA VAL A 90 11.09 -1.50 3.90
C VAL A 90 10.12 -0.41 4.34
N GLN A 91 8.85 -0.56 3.98
CA GLN A 91 7.83 0.46 4.23
C GLN A 91 7.06 0.23 5.53
N GLY A 92 7.23 -0.91 6.20
CA GLY A 92 6.59 -1.25 7.46
C GLY A 92 5.07 -1.49 7.34
N VAL A 93 4.59 -1.86 6.14
CA VAL A 93 3.19 -2.19 5.91
C VAL A 93 2.84 -3.50 6.63
N ARG A 94 1.67 -3.52 7.29
CA ARG A 94 1.12 -4.69 8.00
C ARG A 94 -0.35 -4.95 7.69
N GLN A 95 -0.93 -4.14 6.82
CA GLN A 95 -2.27 -4.35 6.29
C GLN A 95 -2.22 -4.23 4.77
N PHE A 96 -2.60 -5.29 4.09
CA PHE A 96 -2.63 -5.37 2.63
C PHE A 96 -4.08 -5.56 2.17
N GLU A 97 -4.43 -4.98 1.05
CA GLU A 97 -5.69 -5.21 0.37
C GLU A 97 -5.42 -5.82 -1.00
N ILE A 98 -6.15 -6.89 -1.30
CA ILE A 98 -5.97 -7.69 -2.51
C ILE A 98 -7.34 -7.96 -3.15
N ASP A 99 -7.54 -7.43 -4.36
CA ASP A 99 -8.71 -7.70 -5.19
C ASP A 99 -8.55 -9.03 -5.89
N VAL A 100 -9.55 -9.89 -5.77
CA VAL A 100 -9.52 -11.23 -6.39
C VAL A 100 -10.66 -11.43 -7.37
N TRP A 101 -10.32 -11.94 -8.54
CA TRP A 101 -11.23 -12.23 -9.65
C TRP A 101 -11.19 -13.71 -9.97
N TRP A 102 -12.35 -14.29 -10.21
CA TRP A 102 -12.44 -15.64 -10.75
C TRP A 102 -11.87 -15.72 -12.16
N ASP A 103 -10.96 -16.66 -12.42
CA ASP A 103 -10.52 -17.00 -13.78
C ASP A 103 -11.22 -18.28 -14.22
N PRO A 104 -12.04 -18.26 -15.29
CA PRO A 104 -12.71 -19.46 -15.78
C PRO A 104 -11.74 -20.56 -16.26
N ARG A 105 -10.47 -20.23 -16.42
CA ARG A 105 -9.38 -21.20 -16.72
C ARG A 105 -8.81 -21.87 -15.46
N GLY A 106 -9.26 -21.46 -14.30
CA GLY A 106 -8.87 -21.95 -12.98
C GLY A 106 -8.05 -20.93 -12.18
N GLY A 107 -8.26 -20.94 -10.85
CA GLY A 107 -7.60 -20.07 -9.88
C GLY A 107 -8.17 -18.67 -9.79
N LEU A 108 -7.50 -17.84 -9.02
CA LEU A 108 -7.89 -16.44 -8.80
C LEU A 108 -6.85 -15.48 -9.38
N ARG A 109 -7.32 -14.45 -10.06
CA ARG A 109 -6.49 -13.36 -10.60
C ARG A 109 -6.53 -12.16 -9.69
N VAL A 110 -5.41 -11.41 -9.66
CA VAL A 110 -5.27 -10.21 -8.84
C VAL A 110 -5.02 -9.01 -9.74
N TYR A 111 -6.00 -8.12 -9.81
CA TYR A 111 -5.94 -6.82 -10.47
C TYR A 111 -7.16 -5.98 -10.08
N HIS A 112 -7.09 -4.66 -10.25
CA HIS A 112 -8.17 -3.77 -9.83
C HIS A 112 -9.41 -3.88 -10.75
N ASN A 113 -9.24 -3.65 -12.06
CA ASN A 113 -10.31 -3.79 -13.06
C ASN A 113 -9.73 -3.97 -14.46
N GLN A 114 -10.60 -4.16 -15.46
CA GLN A 114 -10.17 -4.42 -16.85
C GLN A 114 -9.36 -3.28 -17.51
N TYR A 115 -9.49 -2.03 -17.02
CA TYR A 115 -8.76 -0.86 -17.52
C TYR A 115 -7.52 -0.56 -16.67
N ASP A 116 -7.41 -1.22 -15.54
CA ASP A 116 -6.37 -1.05 -14.52
C ASP A 116 -5.94 -2.44 -14.03
N SER A 117 -5.24 -3.15 -14.90
CA SER A 117 -4.87 -4.56 -14.70
C SER A 117 -3.40 -4.76 -14.28
N GLY A 118 -2.67 -3.67 -14.02
CA GLY A 118 -1.30 -3.74 -13.56
C GLY A 118 -1.20 -4.31 -12.15
N THR A 119 -0.31 -5.29 -11.97
CA THR A 119 -0.17 -5.99 -10.68
C THR A 119 1.26 -6.50 -10.47
N THR A 120 1.71 -6.48 -9.22
CA THR A 120 2.99 -7.06 -8.79
C THR A 120 2.88 -8.56 -8.51
N CYS A 121 1.67 -9.10 -8.30
CA CYS A 121 1.42 -10.52 -8.09
C CYS A 121 0.13 -10.94 -8.86
N PRO A 122 0.25 -11.48 -10.09
CA PRO A 122 -0.87 -11.65 -11.02
C PRO A 122 -1.88 -12.72 -10.63
N THR A 123 -1.59 -13.58 -9.67
CA THR A 123 -2.52 -14.55 -9.09
C THR A 123 -2.57 -14.41 -7.58
N PHE A 124 -3.68 -14.85 -6.98
CA PHE A 124 -3.80 -14.81 -5.53
C PHE A 124 -2.76 -15.71 -4.85
N GLU A 125 -2.50 -16.89 -5.42
CA GLU A 125 -1.39 -17.78 -5.04
C GLU A 125 -0.05 -17.03 -4.98
N ASN A 126 0.31 -16.29 -6.03
CA ASN A 126 1.57 -15.53 -6.04
C ASN A 126 1.63 -14.47 -4.94
N CYS A 127 0.51 -13.78 -4.65
CA CYS A 127 0.48 -12.82 -3.55
C CYS A 127 0.68 -13.51 -2.20
N LEU A 128 0.04 -14.67 -1.99
CA LEU A 128 0.19 -15.47 -0.78
C LEU A 128 1.62 -16.00 -0.62
N GLU A 129 2.23 -16.51 -1.69
CA GLU A 129 3.62 -16.99 -1.69
C GLU A 129 4.61 -15.90 -1.28
N VAL A 130 4.49 -14.69 -1.87
CA VAL A 130 5.36 -13.54 -1.55
C VAL A 130 5.24 -13.17 -0.07
N LEU A 131 4.02 -13.10 0.47
CA LEU A 131 3.80 -12.77 1.88
C LEU A 131 4.25 -13.89 2.81
N LEU A 132 4.06 -15.16 2.43
CA LEU A 132 4.49 -16.31 3.22
C LEU A 132 6.02 -16.37 3.30
N GLU A 133 6.71 -16.25 2.17
CA GLU A 133 8.17 -16.25 2.11
C GLU A 133 8.74 -15.08 2.94
N TRP A 134 8.16 -13.90 2.82
CA TRP A 134 8.54 -12.78 3.65
C TRP A 134 8.34 -13.08 5.15
N SER A 135 7.20 -13.64 5.53
CA SER A 135 6.88 -13.98 6.92
C SER A 135 7.85 -15.03 7.50
N GLU A 136 8.26 -16.01 6.70
CA GLU A 136 9.21 -17.04 7.11
C GLU A 136 10.62 -16.48 7.33
N ASN A 137 11.02 -15.54 6.50
CA ASN A 137 12.30 -14.85 6.61
C ASN A 137 12.34 -13.79 7.73
N ASN A 138 11.18 -13.42 8.27
CA ASN A 138 11.04 -12.40 9.32
C ASN A 138 10.20 -12.90 10.51
N PRO A 139 10.61 -13.97 11.23
CA PRO A 139 9.76 -14.67 12.20
C PRO A 139 9.33 -13.82 13.41
N SER A 140 9.92 -12.66 13.61
CA SER A 140 9.58 -11.72 14.69
C SER A 140 8.64 -10.58 14.24
N HIS A 141 8.07 -10.66 13.05
CA HIS A 141 7.16 -9.61 12.58
C HIS A 141 5.84 -9.61 13.38
N HIS A 142 5.25 -8.42 13.50
CA HIS A 142 3.89 -8.30 14.05
C HIS A 142 2.86 -8.92 13.12
N THR A 143 1.71 -9.28 13.67
CA THR A 143 0.56 -9.77 12.90
C THR A 143 0.29 -8.90 11.69
N THR A 144 0.06 -9.55 10.55
CA THR A 144 -0.27 -8.93 9.28
C THR A 144 -1.74 -9.18 8.96
N PHE A 145 -2.43 -8.16 8.46
CA PHE A 145 -3.80 -8.26 7.97
C PHE A 145 -3.77 -8.32 6.45
N VAL A 146 -4.49 -9.26 5.89
CA VAL A 146 -4.77 -9.33 4.46
C VAL A 146 -6.27 -9.16 4.28
N TRP A 147 -6.66 -8.03 3.69
CA TRP A 147 -8.03 -7.77 3.31
C TRP A 147 -8.23 -8.27 1.90
N ILE A 148 -9.10 -9.24 1.72
CA ILE A 148 -9.41 -9.83 0.42
C ILE A 148 -10.73 -9.24 -0.05
N GLU A 149 -10.72 -8.58 -1.22
CA GLU A 149 -11.91 -8.05 -1.85
C GLU A 149 -12.33 -8.95 -3.03
N PRO A 150 -13.38 -9.77 -2.87
CA PRO A 150 -13.93 -10.55 -3.96
C PRO A 150 -14.58 -9.63 -4.99
N LYS A 151 -14.10 -9.65 -6.23
CA LYS A 151 -14.66 -8.86 -7.33
C LYS A 151 -15.63 -9.69 -8.15
N ASP A 152 -16.83 -9.16 -8.37
CA ASP A 152 -17.85 -9.78 -9.19
C ASP A 152 -17.89 -9.16 -10.59
N TRP A 153 -17.92 -9.99 -11.62
CA TRP A 153 -18.11 -9.57 -13.00
C TRP A 153 -19.43 -8.84 -13.26
N LEU A 154 -20.42 -8.99 -12.37
CA LEU A 154 -21.72 -8.33 -12.48
C LEU A 154 -21.66 -6.81 -12.40
N GLU A 155 -20.69 -6.25 -11.71
CA GLU A 155 -20.51 -4.80 -11.69
C GLU A 155 -19.88 -4.25 -12.97
N GLN A 156 -19.17 -5.07 -13.74
CA GLN A 156 -18.42 -4.61 -14.91
C GLN A 156 -19.00 -4.96 -16.27
N SER A 157 -19.96 -5.87 -16.37
CA SER A 157 -20.54 -6.24 -17.67
C SER A 157 -22.03 -6.48 -17.61
N LEU A 158 -22.76 -5.59 -18.25
CA LEU A 158 -24.20 -5.72 -18.51
C LEU A 158 -24.57 -6.89 -19.46
N GLU A 159 -23.63 -7.75 -19.87
CA GLU A 159 -23.85 -8.72 -20.95
C GLU A 159 -23.24 -10.13 -20.78
N ILE A 160 -22.73 -10.56 -19.63
CA ILE A 160 -22.16 -11.90 -19.55
C ILE A 160 -22.98 -12.82 -18.64
N THR A 161 -23.62 -13.78 -19.26
CA THR A 161 -24.44 -14.87 -18.72
C THR A 161 -23.66 -15.97 -17.98
N ALA A 162 -22.54 -15.70 -17.38
CA ALA A 162 -21.86 -16.65 -16.50
C ALA A 162 -22.01 -16.15 -15.06
N THR A 163 -23.12 -16.48 -14.44
CA THR A 163 -23.37 -16.24 -13.03
C THR A 163 -22.46 -17.14 -12.20
N ILE A 164 -21.22 -16.70 -11.98
CA ILE A 164 -20.41 -17.25 -10.90
C ILE A 164 -21.12 -16.81 -9.63
N GLN A 165 -21.62 -17.76 -8.86
CA GLN A 165 -22.21 -17.44 -7.58
C GLN A 165 -21.08 -16.93 -6.68
N ILE A 166 -21.34 -15.88 -5.93
CA ILE A 166 -20.35 -15.35 -4.94
C ILE A 166 -19.87 -16.45 -3.98
N SER A 167 -20.73 -17.44 -3.71
CA SER A 167 -20.38 -18.62 -2.93
C SER A 167 -19.23 -19.44 -3.54
N ASP A 168 -19.18 -19.53 -4.87
CA ASP A 168 -18.14 -20.30 -5.57
C ASP A 168 -16.81 -19.54 -5.53
N LEU A 169 -16.86 -18.21 -5.67
CA LEU A 169 -15.67 -17.34 -5.51
C LEU A 169 -15.14 -17.40 -4.09
N LEU A 170 -15.99 -17.32 -3.06
CA LEU A 170 -15.57 -17.45 -1.66
C LEU A 170 -15.00 -18.83 -1.36
N GLY A 171 -15.62 -19.90 -1.93
CA GLY A 171 -15.11 -21.26 -1.80
C GLY A 171 -13.73 -21.44 -2.45
N GLN A 172 -13.47 -20.77 -3.57
CA GLN A 172 -12.16 -20.80 -4.22
C GLN A 172 -11.11 -20.00 -3.41
N ILE A 173 -11.48 -18.86 -2.84
CA ILE A 173 -10.60 -18.10 -1.95
C ILE A 173 -10.20 -18.93 -0.74
N GLU A 174 -11.18 -19.60 -0.09
CA GLU A 174 -10.92 -20.49 1.04
C GLU A 174 -10.02 -21.66 0.65
N HIS A 175 -10.26 -22.25 -0.53
CA HIS A 175 -9.45 -23.33 -1.06
C HIS A 175 -7.98 -22.91 -1.26
N GLU A 176 -7.72 -21.78 -1.95
CA GLU A 176 -6.35 -21.31 -2.17
C GLU A 176 -5.68 -20.90 -0.85
N LEU A 177 -6.39 -20.21 0.06
CA LEU A 177 -5.86 -19.90 1.38
C LEU A 177 -5.42 -21.15 2.14
N THR A 178 -6.27 -22.17 2.20
CA THR A 178 -5.95 -23.42 2.93
C THR A 178 -4.88 -24.27 2.26
N GLN A 179 -4.72 -24.13 0.95
CA GLN A 179 -3.70 -24.85 0.19
C GLN A 179 -2.31 -24.22 0.34
N PHE A 180 -2.23 -22.89 0.27
CA PHE A 180 -0.96 -22.18 0.21
C PHE A 180 -0.54 -21.54 1.53
N TRP A 181 -1.46 -21.31 2.47
CA TRP A 181 -1.14 -20.67 3.74
C TRP A 181 -1.24 -21.65 4.92
N PRO A 182 -0.16 -21.83 5.71
CA PRO A 182 -0.15 -22.76 6.83
C PRO A 182 -1.11 -22.37 7.96
N ASP A 183 -1.88 -23.32 8.49
CA ASP A 183 -2.84 -23.09 9.57
C ASP A 183 -2.20 -22.48 10.83
N ASN A 184 -0.98 -22.88 11.16
CA ASN A 184 -0.25 -22.38 12.32
C ASN A 184 0.22 -20.93 12.19
N LYS A 185 0.06 -20.32 11.02
CA LYS A 185 0.33 -18.91 10.73
C LYS A 185 -0.95 -18.08 10.58
N THR A 186 -2.11 -18.67 10.75
CA THR A 186 -3.41 -18.01 10.62
C THR A 186 -4.02 -17.76 12.00
N ILE A 187 -4.46 -16.55 12.23
CA ILE A 187 -5.25 -16.20 13.43
C ILE A 187 -6.73 -16.35 13.10
N THR A 188 -7.37 -17.32 13.72
CA THR A 188 -8.78 -17.62 13.51
C THR A 188 -9.70 -16.74 14.38
N PRO A 189 -10.99 -16.54 14.00
CA PRO A 189 -11.97 -15.84 14.83
C PRO A 189 -12.09 -16.40 16.24
N LYS A 190 -11.94 -17.72 16.40
CA LYS A 190 -11.97 -18.37 17.71
C LYS A 190 -10.82 -17.94 18.62
N GLN A 191 -9.62 -17.74 18.05
CA GLN A 191 -8.45 -17.27 18.81
C GLN A 191 -8.57 -15.79 19.22
N ILE A 192 -9.33 -14.99 18.46
CA ILE A 192 -9.56 -13.57 18.76
C ILE A 192 -10.65 -13.41 19.84
N GLN A 193 -11.65 -14.27 19.83
CA GLN A 193 -12.80 -14.17 20.76
C GLN A 193 -12.47 -14.67 22.18
N GLY A 194 -11.46 -15.49 22.37
CA GLY A 194 -11.03 -16.08 23.65
C GLY A 194 -11.81 -17.32 24.00
#